data_5c311f63806a71a5f04ae00a2043b701
#
_entry.id   5c311f63806a71a5f04ae00a2043b701
#
_cell.length_a   1.000
_cell.length_b   1.000
_cell.length_c   1.000
_cell.angle_alpha   90.00
_cell.angle_beta   90.00
_cell.angle_gamma   90.00
#
_symmetry.space_group_name_H-M   'P 1'
#
loop_
_entity.id
_entity.type
_entity.pdbx_description
1 polymer ?
#
loop_
_entity_poly.entity_id
_entity_poly.type
_entity_poly.pdbx_seq_one_letter_code
_entity_poly.pdbx_strand_id
1 'polypeptide(L)'
;MTPLTRRTLIAGGLTLLGAGTLTACAAPNPATSPAAGTGTQGTGTAITHVHALTRDPESGEVLLATHQGLFRLQDGELTQVGPVVDFMGFTLTPEGRYLASGHPAPRTDLPEPLGLAESTDRGQSWTVLSRGGASNFHALAAGPNGVLGFDGQLRASTDGLTWQSLEIPVAPASLAISPQTGTVLATTETGMLRSTDHGATWTTLDTPQLMHLVAWADDTTAVGAGTEGHLLTSTDAGDTWTASDRPVGTASALGAGITDDGQTEALLVIGSTAAATSTTGASRPWPTVRERVGCSCDREHQPE
;
A
#
# COMPACT_ATOMS: atom_id res chain seq x y z
N MET A 1 -49.30 30.03 -22.26
CA MET A 1 -49.20 31.34 -22.89
C MET A 1 -47.73 31.58 -23.15
N THR A 2 -47.41 31.18 -24.27
CA THR A 2 -46.96 31.74 -25.55
C THR A 2 -45.50 32.21 -25.59
N PRO A 3 -44.92 32.20 -26.77
CA PRO A 3 -43.85 31.25 -27.18
C PRO A 3 -42.66 31.98 -27.85
N LEU A 4 -41.67 31.13 -28.27
CA LEU A 4 -40.83 31.22 -29.48
C LEU A 4 -40.11 32.56 -29.80
N THR A 5 -38.80 32.47 -30.08
CA THR A 5 -38.36 32.75 -31.46
C THR A 5 -36.96 32.20 -31.76
N ARG A 6 -36.89 31.43 -32.85
CA ARG A 6 -35.71 31.08 -33.65
C ARG A 6 -35.21 32.34 -34.40
N ARG A 7 -33.90 32.43 -34.62
CA ARG A 7 -33.36 33.07 -35.84
C ARG A 7 -32.06 32.37 -36.28
N THR A 8 -32.17 31.77 -37.44
CA THR A 8 -31.15 31.33 -38.40
C THR A 8 -30.75 32.52 -39.26
N LEU A 9 -29.53 32.55 -39.81
CA LEU A 9 -29.12 33.11 -41.08
C LEU A 9 -27.55 33.03 -41.18
N ILE A 10 -27.00 32.32 -42.06
CA ILE A 10 -26.71 32.38 -43.50
C ILE A 10 -25.26 32.77 -43.75
N ALA A 11 -24.55 31.87 -44.31
CA ALA A 11 -23.60 31.74 -45.40
C ALA A 11 -22.87 32.99 -45.92
N GLY A 12 -21.59 32.79 -46.28
CA GLY A 12 -20.83 33.68 -47.11
C GLY A 12 -19.45 33.05 -47.39
N GLY A 13 -19.32 32.37 -48.50
CA GLY A 13 -18.04 31.85 -49.02
C GLY A 13 -17.25 32.95 -49.75
N LEU A 14 -15.97 32.79 -49.79
CA LEU A 14 -15.10 33.38 -50.86
C LEU A 14 -13.87 32.51 -51.08
N THR A 15 -13.80 31.95 -52.26
CA THR A 15 -12.65 31.30 -52.88
C THR A 15 -11.63 32.34 -53.38
N LEU A 16 -10.34 32.10 -53.16
CA LEU A 16 -9.29 32.73 -53.96
C LEU A 16 -8.17 31.72 -54.25
N LEU A 17 -8.05 31.40 -55.54
CA LEU A 17 -6.93 30.70 -56.12
C LEU A 17 -5.70 31.62 -56.15
N GLY A 18 -4.56 31.09 -55.76
CA GLY A 18 -3.25 31.70 -56.01
C GLY A 18 -2.23 30.65 -56.37
N ALA A 19 -1.88 30.58 -57.66
CA ALA A 19 -0.79 29.76 -58.18
C ALA A 19 0.55 30.38 -57.88
N GLY A 20 1.56 29.62 -57.48
CA GLY A 20 2.91 30.11 -57.20
C GLY A 20 3.94 28.99 -57.11
N THR A 21 4.55 28.70 -58.23
CA THR A 21 5.94 28.26 -58.54
C THR A 21 6.62 27.18 -57.67
N LEU A 22 6.88 26.06 -58.34
CA LEU A 22 7.83 25.00 -58.00
C LEU A 22 9.26 25.51 -57.94
N THR A 23 9.93 25.41 -56.82
CA THR A 23 11.38 25.42 -56.73
C THR A 23 11.82 24.08 -56.13
N ALA A 24 12.43 23.26 -56.96
CA ALA A 24 13.06 22.02 -56.55
C ALA A 24 14.38 22.35 -55.83
N CYS A 25 14.47 22.02 -54.54
CA CYS A 25 15.74 21.91 -53.83
C CYS A 25 15.94 20.46 -53.42
N ALA A 26 17.13 19.96 -53.77
CA ALA A 26 17.60 18.60 -53.55
C ALA A 26 17.47 18.13 -52.11
N ALA A 27 16.98 16.93 -51.94
CA ALA A 27 16.97 16.23 -50.64
C ALA A 27 18.39 15.77 -50.28
N PRO A 28 18.86 15.97 -49.04
CA PRO A 28 19.99 15.22 -48.53
C PRO A 28 19.54 13.81 -48.14
N ASN A 29 20.40 12.82 -48.41
CA ASN A 29 20.28 11.41 -48.07
C ASN A 29 19.74 11.19 -46.64
N PRO A 30 18.83 10.24 -46.45
CA PRO A 30 18.49 9.82 -45.10
C PRO A 30 19.68 9.04 -44.50
N ALA A 31 20.28 9.66 -43.49
CA ALA A 31 21.17 8.94 -42.60
C ALA A 31 20.39 7.76 -42.03
N THR A 32 20.89 6.56 -42.19
CA THR A 32 20.44 5.34 -41.57
C THR A 32 20.36 5.56 -40.04
N SER A 33 19.15 5.72 -39.53
CA SER A 33 18.93 5.58 -38.10
C SER A 33 19.32 4.15 -37.70
N PRO A 34 20.08 3.94 -36.62
CA PRO A 34 20.32 2.64 -36.13
C PRO A 34 18.95 2.02 -35.74
N ALA A 35 18.75 0.78 -36.16
CA ALA A 35 17.57 -0.01 -35.79
C ALA A 35 17.38 0.06 -34.26
N ALA A 36 16.20 0.50 -33.86
CA ALA A 36 15.77 0.36 -32.48
C ALA A 36 15.91 -1.11 -32.12
N GLY A 37 16.86 -1.41 -31.25
CA GLY A 37 16.97 -2.71 -30.65
C GLY A 37 15.63 -3.05 -30.03
N THR A 38 15.08 -4.18 -30.39
CA THR A 38 13.96 -4.80 -29.72
C THR A 38 14.42 -5.19 -28.32
N GLY A 39 14.49 -4.20 -27.43
CA GLY A 39 14.58 -4.46 -26.01
C GLY A 39 13.32 -5.23 -25.63
N THR A 40 13.49 -6.45 -25.19
CA THR A 40 12.45 -7.24 -24.55
C THR A 40 11.96 -6.41 -23.37
N GLN A 41 10.80 -5.77 -23.52
CA GLN A 41 10.13 -5.12 -22.40
C GLN A 41 9.76 -6.24 -21.44
N GLY A 42 10.44 -6.29 -20.31
CA GLY A 42 10.02 -7.11 -19.19
C GLY A 42 8.60 -6.69 -18.82
N THR A 43 7.68 -7.64 -18.86
CA THR A 43 6.26 -7.46 -18.53
C THR A 43 6.02 -7.35 -17.02
N GLY A 44 6.87 -6.63 -16.30
CA GLY A 44 6.69 -6.39 -14.88
C GLY A 44 5.54 -5.40 -14.65
N THR A 45 4.57 -5.80 -13.85
CA THR A 45 3.48 -4.93 -13.41
C THR A 45 4.04 -3.81 -12.54
N ALA A 46 3.88 -2.56 -12.96
CA ALA A 46 4.30 -1.42 -12.15
C ALA A 46 3.39 -1.33 -10.90
N ILE A 47 3.99 -1.34 -9.71
CA ILE A 47 3.27 -1.11 -8.45
C ILE A 47 2.97 0.39 -8.37
N THR A 48 1.68 0.74 -8.24
CA THR A 48 1.24 2.14 -8.21
C THR A 48 0.95 2.65 -6.81
N HIS A 49 0.45 1.77 -5.94
CA HIS A 49 0.12 2.09 -4.56
C HIS A 49 0.32 0.87 -3.66
N VAL A 50 0.83 1.11 -2.46
CA VAL A 50 1.00 0.08 -1.41
C VAL A 50 0.12 0.47 -0.23
N HIS A 51 -0.78 -0.42 0.17
CA HIS A 51 -1.71 -0.20 1.26
C HIS A 51 -1.22 -0.77 2.58
N ALA A 52 -0.50 -1.90 2.54
CA ALA A 52 0.07 -2.51 3.72
C ALA A 52 1.46 -3.07 3.44
N LEU A 53 2.28 -3.05 4.47
CA LEU A 53 3.66 -3.49 4.45
C LEU A 53 3.94 -4.24 5.77
N THR A 54 4.43 -5.46 5.68
CA THR A 54 4.76 -6.25 6.86
C THR A 54 5.87 -7.24 6.55
N ARG A 55 6.53 -7.75 7.60
CA ARG A 55 7.48 -8.85 7.48
C ARG A 55 6.78 -10.16 7.83
N ASP A 56 6.91 -11.16 6.98
CA ASP A 56 6.51 -12.53 7.29
C ASP A 56 7.45 -13.10 8.35
N PRO A 57 6.97 -13.46 9.53
CA PRO A 57 7.81 -13.91 10.64
C PRO A 57 8.47 -15.28 10.38
N GLU A 58 7.89 -16.10 9.51
CA GLU A 58 8.42 -17.44 9.20
C GLU A 58 9.57 -17.37 8.19
N SER A 59 9.43 -16.56 7.15
CA SER A 59 10.42 -16.49 6.07
C SER A 59 11.34 -15.28 6.14
N GLY A 60 11.00 -14.26 6.91
CA GLY A 60 11.70 -12.98 6.93
C GLY A 60 11.48 -12.12 5.68
N GLU A 61 10.70 -12.58 4.70
CA GLU A 61 10.34 -11.80 3.52
C GLU A 61 9.48 -10.59 3.87
N VAL A 62 9.61 -9.53 3.11
CA VAL A 62 8.70 -8.38 3.25
C VAL A 62 7.57 -8.50 2.26
N LEU A 63 6.36 -8.36 2.77
CA LEU A 63 5.12 -8.46 2.03
C LEU A 63 4.57 -7.06 1.76
N LEU A 64 4.19 -6.80 0.51
CA LEU A 64 3.56 -5.57 0.06
C LEU A 64 2.17 -5.90 -0.50
N ALA A 65 1.14 -5.44 0.17
CA ALA A 65 -0.23 -5.49 -0.34
C ALA A 65 -0.50 -4.22 -1.16
N THR A 66 -0.88 -4.41 -2.43
CA THR A 66 -0.92 -3.34 -3.43
C THR A 66 -2.18 -3.39 -4.28
N HIS A 67 -2.45 -2.35 -5.08
CA HIS A 67 -3.49 -2.37 -6.12
C HIS A 67 -3.27 -3.49 -7.16
N GLN A 68 -2.05 -3.96 -7.36
CA GLN A 68 -1.71 -4.96 -8.37
C GLN A 68 -1.59 -6.37 -7.79
N GLY A 69 -1.87 -6.57 -6.51
CA GLY A 69 -1.78 -7.85 -5.83
C GLY A 69 -0.81 -7.85 -4.65
N LEU A 70 -0.52 -9.05 -4.15
CA LEU A 70 0.49 -9.26 -3.13
C LEU A 70 1.86 -9.43 -3.79
N PHE A 71 2.86 -8.75 -3.26
CA PHE A 71 4.25 -8.90 -3.66
C PHE A 71 5.10 -9.31 -2.46
N ARG A 72 6.11 -10.13 -2.72
CA ARG A 72 7.20 -10.43 -1.79
C ARG A 72 8.45 -9.71 -2.24
N LEU A 73 9.13 -9.09 -1.29
CA LEU A 73 10.44 -8.52 -1.48
C LEU A 73 11.45 -9.38 -0.71
N GLN A 74 12.34 -10.03 -1.45
CA GLN A 74 13.45 -10.82 -0.92
C GLN A 74 14.71 -10.50 -1.72
N ASP A 75 15.83 -10.28 -1.04
CA ASP A 75 17.14 -9.98 -1.65
C ASP A 75 17.11 -8.85 -2.71
N GLY A 76 16.16 -7.94 -2.56
CA GLY A 76 15.94 -6.81 -3.46
C GLY A 76 15.12 -7.14 -4.71
N GLU A 77 14.58 -8.34 -4.83
CA GLU A 77 13.68 -8.74 -5.89
C GLU A 77 12.23 -8.74 -5.42
N LEU A 78 11.35 -8.14 -6.24
CA LEU A 78 9.91 -8.14 -6.05
C LEU A 78 9.28 -9.25 -6.89
N THR A 79 8.58 -10.16 -6.24
CA THR A 79 7.85 -11.25 -6.88
C THR A 79 6.37 -11.14 -6.55
N GLN A 80 5.52 -11.10 -7.57
CA GLN A 80 4.08 -11.15 -7.39
C GLN A 80 3.63 -12.55 -6.98
N VAL A 81 2.66 -12.62 -6.06
CA VAL A 81 2.18 -13.87 -5.48
C VAL A 81 0.67 -13.97 -5.63
N GLY A 82 0.21 -15.12 -6.12
CA GLY A 82 -1.20 -15.47 -6.22
C GLY A 82 -2.00 -14.61 -7.21
N PRO A 83 -3.31 -14.53 -7.03
CA PRO A 83 -4.19 -13.79 -7.93
C PRO A 83 -4.01 -12.27 -7.80
N VAL A 84 -4.38 -11.54 -8.86
CA VAL A 84 -4.45 -10.09 -8.82
C VAL A 84 -5.70 -9.68 -8.04
N VAL A 85 -5.48 -9.05 -6.90
CA VAL A 85 -6.49 -8.43 -6.06
C VAL A 85 -5.96 -7.05 -5.67
N ASP A 86 -6.76 -6.02 -5.79
CA ASP A 86 -6.48 -4.72 -5.19
C ASP A 86 -6.69 -4.84 -3.68
N PHE A 87 -5.61 -5.11 -2.95
CA PHE A 87 -5.65 -5.31 -1.50
C PHE A 87 -5.72 -3.99 -0.77
N MET A 88 -6.88 -3.62 -0.26
CA MET A 88 -7.10 -2.42 0.54
C MET A 88 -6.69 -2.62 2.00
N GLY A 89 -6.92 -3.80 2.56
CA GLY A 89 -6.50 -4.21 3.89
C GLY A 89 -5.74 -5.52 3.85
N PHE A 90 -4.65 -5.61 4.62
CA PHE A 90 -3.84 -6.82 4.73
C PHE A 90 -3.17 -6.89 6.10
N THR A 91 -3.19 -8.07 6.71
CA THR A 91 -2.56 -8.31 8.02
C THR A 91 -2.18 -9.79 8.17
N LEU A 92 -1.30 -10.08 9.11
CA LEU A 92 -0.97 -11.44 9.51
C LEU A 92 -1.61 -11.76 10.86
N THR A 93 -2.11 -12.98 11.01
CA THR A 93 -2.52 -13.46 12.33
C THR A 93 -1.28 -13.90 13.14
N PRO A 94 -1.39 -14.01 14.48
CA PRO A 94 -0.30 -14.54 15.30
C PRO A 94 0.19 -15.94 14.86
N GLU A 95 -0.67 -16.74 14.22
CA GLU A 95 -0.35 -18.07 13.69
C GLU A 95 0.27 -18.02 12.29
N GLY A 96 0.52 -16.83 11.73
CA GLY A 96 1.14 -16.66 10.42
C GLY A 96 0.20 -16.82 9.22
N ARG A 97 -1.14 -16.87 9.44
CA ARG A 97 -2.10 -16.85 8.34
C ARG A 97 -2.22 -15.44 7.78
N TYR A 98 -2.40 -15.31 6.48
CA TYR A 98 -2.62 -14.01 5.84
C TYR A 98 -4.11 -13.71 5.78
N LEU A 99 -4.50 -12.54 6.23
CA LEU A 99 -5.86 -12.02 6.10
C LEU A 99 -5.87 -10.78 5.22
N ALA A 100 -6.85 -10.69 4.33
CA ALA A 100 -6.95 -9.58 3.39
C ALA A 100 -8.40 -9.20 3.08
N SER A 101 -8.54 -7.97 2.60
CA SER A 101 -9.78 -7.42 2.05
C SER A 101 -9.44 -6.54 0.84
N GLY A 102 -10.41 -6.33 -0.05
CA GLY A 102 -10.15 -5.50 -1.22
C GLY A 102 -11.09 -5.79 -2.39
N HIS A 103 -10.57 -5.56 -3.59
CA HIS A 103 -11.30 -5.67 -4.85
C HIS A 103 -10.61 -6.67 -5.79
N PRO A 104 -11.20 -7.86 -6.01
CA PRO A 104 -10.65 -8.82 -6.97
C PRO A 104 -10.67 -8.29 -8.40
N ALA A 105 -9.64 -8.66 -9.18
CA ALA A 105 -9.63 -8.33 -10.60
C ALA A 105 -10.81 -9.00 -11.33
N PRO A 106 -11.37 -8.35 -12.38
CA PRO A 106 -12.37 -9.00 -13.24
C PRO A 106 -11.82 -10.32 -13.80
N ARG A 107 -12.51 -11.44 -13.69
CA ARG A 107 -12.15 -12.80 -14.08
C ARG A 107 -11.58 -13.68 -12.95
N THR A 108 -11.75 -13.29 -11.70
CA THR A 108 -11.60 -14.20 -10.56
C THR A 108 -12.98 -14.69 -10.14
N ASP A 109 -13.05 -15.86 -9.53
CA ASP A 109 -14.30 -16.37 -8.92
C ASP A 109 -14.54 -15.80 -7.50
N LEU A 110 -13.78 -14.77 -7.13
CA LEU A 110 -13.89 -14.11 -5.83
C LEU A 110 -15.01 -13.07 -5.84
N PRO A 111 -15.74 -12.87 -4.73
CA PRO A 111 -16.79 -11.88 -4.62
C PRO A 111 -16.24 -10.43 -4.63
N GLU A 112 -17.03 -9.49 -5.14
CA GLU A 112 -16.74 -8.06 -5.18
C GLU A 112 -17.73 -7.29 -4.28
N PRO A 113 -17.29 -6.60 -3.22
CA PRO A 113 -15.95 -6.61 -2.63
C PRO A 113 -15.58 -7.97 -2.01
N LEU A 114 -14.27 -8.17 -1.76
CA LEU A 114 -13.72 -9.45 -1.31
C LEU A 114 -14.29 -9.93 0.04
N GLY A 115 -14.66 -9.01 0.93
CA GLY A 115 -14.94 -9.32 2.32
C GLY A 115 -13.66 -9.57 3.11
N LEU A 116 -13.69 -10.48 4.08
CA LEU A 116 -12.51 -11.04 4.71
C LEU A 116 -12.13 -12.33 4.01
N ALA A 117 -10.92 -12.37 3.46
CA ALA A 117 -10.32 -13.57 2.88
C ALA A 117 -9.07 -13.99 3.64
N GLU A 118 -8.81 -15.29 3.63
CA GLU A 118 -7.66 -15.92 4.27
C GLU A 118 -6.81 -16.64 3.23
N SER A 119 -5.49 -16.60 3.43
CA SER A 119 -4.53 -17.48 2.78
C SER A 119 -3.72 -18.22 3.83
N THR A 120 -3.63 -19.55 3.66
CA THR A 120 -2.80 -20.45 4.48
C THR A 120 -1.59 -20.99 3.72
N ASP A 121 -1.41 -20.53 2.47
CA ASP A 121 -0.32 -20.93 1.56
C ASP A 121 0.56 -19.73 1.15
N ARG A 122 0.64 -18.73 2.06
CA ARG A 122 1.46 -17.54 1.90
C ARG A 122 1.08 -16.69 0.69
N GLY A 123 -0.22 -16.53 0.47
CA GLY A 123 -0.80 -15.65 -0.55
C GLY A 123 -0.97 -16.27 -1.93
N GLN A 124 -0.65 -17.56 -2.10
CA GLN A 124 -0.78 -18.24 -3.39
C GLN A 124 -2.25 -18.43 -3.78
N SER A 125 -3.09 -18.75 -2.81
CA SER A 125 -4.53 -18.83 -2.98
C SER A 125 -5.27 -18.17 -1.81
N TRP A 126 -6.52 -17.77 -2.05
CA TRP A 126 -7.35 -17.06 -1.10
C TRP A 126 -8.72 -17.70 -0.97
N THR A 127 -9.16 -17.89 0.25
CA THR A 127 -10.50 -18.37 0.58
C THR A 127 -11.27 -17.28 1.30
N VAL A 128 -12.44 -16.92 0.80
CA VAL A 128 -13.31 -15.95 1.48
C VAL A 128 -13.90 -16.59 2.72
N LEU A 129 -13.58 -16.03 3.88
CA LEU A 129 -14.12 -16.49 5.16
C LEU A 129 -15.52 -15.93 5.40
N SER A 130 -15.70 -14.63 5.19
CA SER A 130 -16.97 -13.96 5.50
C SER A 130 -17.10 -12.63 4.77
N ARG A 131 -18.29 -12.08 4.75
CA ARG A 131 -18.65 -10.74 4.25
C ARG A 131 -18.32 -10.50 2.77
N GLY A 132 -18.07 -11.54 2.00
CA GLY A 132 -17.92 -11.41 0.55
C GLY A 132 -19.13 -10.74 -0.09
N GLY A 133 -18.90 -9.78 -1.00
CA GLY A 133 -19.93 -8.95 -1.60
C GLY A 133 -20.53 -7.87 -0.67
N ALA A 134 -20.03 -7.73 0.56
CA ALA A 134 -20.62 -6.82 1.57
C ALA A 134 -19.63 -5.86 2.22
N SER A 135 -18.36 -6.22 2.36
CA SER A 135 -17.35 -5.39 3.05
C SER A 135 -16.07 -5.27 2.25
N ASN A 136 -15.50 -4.06 2.31
CA ASN A 136 -14.12 -3.77 1.94
C ASN A 136 -13.46 -3.10 3.15
N PHE A 137 -12.61 -3.85 3.86
CA PHE A 137 -11.92 -3.33 5.04
C PHE A 137 -10.68 -2.54 4.62
N HIS A 138 -10.74 -1.21 4.74
CA HIS A 138 -9.61 -0.32 4.44
C HIS A 138 -8.58 -0.30 5.58
N ALA A 139 -9.02 -0.43 6.82
CA ALA A 139 -8.14 -0.70 7.96
C ALA A 139 -8.48 -2.09 8.47
N LEU A 140 -7.46 -2.95 8.57
CA LEU A 140 -7.59 -4.36 8.95
C LEU A 140 -6.40 -4.74 9.83
N ALA A 141 -6.68 -5.29 11.01
CA ALA A 141 -5.66 -5.75 11.94
C ALA A 141 -6.08 -7.04 12.62
N ALA A 142 -5.13 -7.94 12.84
CA ALA A 142 -5.33 -9.20 13.55
C ALA A 142 -4.42 -9.27 14.78
N GLY A 143 -4.89 -9.97 15.82
CA GLY A 143 -4.17 -10.17 17.06
C GLY A 143 -4.72 -11.37 17.84
N PRO A 144 -4.29 -11.55 19.09
CA PRO A 144 -4.64 -12.74 19.89
C PRO A 144 -6.15 -12.87 20.18
N ASN A 145 -6.88 -11.77 20.15
CA ASN A 145 -8.32 -11.73 20.41
C ASN A 145 -9.17 -11.79 19.14
N GLY A 146 -8.55 -11.95 17.96
CA GLY A 146 -9.22 -12.00 16.67
C GLY A 146 -8.89 -10.83 15.76
N VAL A 147 -9.86 -10.39 14.97
CA VAL A 147 -9.69 -9.43 13.87
C VAL A 147 -10.55 -8.20 14.12
N LEU A 148 -9.97 -7.01 13.87
CA LEU A 148 -10.68 -5.75 13.72
C LEU A 148 -10.60 -5.28 12.27
N GLY A 149 -11.72 -4.81 11.74
CA GLY A 149 -11.79 -4.24 10.41
C GLY A 149 -12.70 -3.01 10.36
N PHE A 150 -12.37 -2.05 9.49
CA PHE A 150 -13.18 -0.87 9.27
C PHE A 150 -13.59 -0.79 7.80
N ASP A 151 -14.91 -0.83 7.56
CA ASP A 151 -15.57 -0.73 6.25
C ASP A 151 -16.57 0.44 6.17
N GLY A 152 -16.30 1.51 6.94
CA GLY A 152 -17.24 2.58 7.25
C GLY A 152 -17.89 2.39 8.62
N GLN A 153 -17.79 1.18 9.20
CA GLN A 153 -18.17 0.80 10.54
C GLN A 153 -17.05 -0.05 11.16
N LEU A 154 -16.68 0.21 12.41
CA LEU A 154 -15.75 -0.67 13.11
C LEU A 154 -16.43 -2.00 13.39
N ARG A 155 -15.75 -3.08 13.06
CA ARG A 155 -16.22 -4.45 13.26
C ARG A 155 -15.16 -5.29 13.95
N ALA A 156 -15.60 -6.14 14.88
CA ALA A 156 -14.76 -7.12 15.56
C ALA A 156 -15.25 -8.53 15.27
N SER A 157 -14.31 -9.45 15.14
CA SER A 157 -14.58 -10.88 14.99
C SER A 157 -13.51 -11.68 15.72
N THR A 158 -13.91 -12.68 16.51
CA THR A 158 -12.98 -13.60 17.17
C THR A 158 -12.63 -14.83 16.32
N ASP A 159 -13.42 -15.11 15.30
CA ASP A 159 -13.32 -16.30 14.45
C ASP A 159 -13.14 -15.99 12.95
N GLY A 160 -13.20 -14.72 12.56
CA GLY A 160 -13.20 -14.29 11.17
C GLY A 160 -14.51 -14.56 10.41
N LEU A 161 -15.50 -15.19 11.05
CA LEU A 161 -16.75 -15.63 10.44
C LEU A 161 -17.93 -14.76 10.90
N THR A 162 -18.04 -14.55 12.20
CA THR A 162 -19.10 -13.77 12.84
C THR A 162 -18.59 -12.42 13.30
N TRP A 163 -19.36 -11.36 13.03
CA TRP A 163 -18.92 -9.99 13.25
C TRP A 163 -19.87 -9.23 14.15
N GLN A 164 -19.29 -8.50 15.08
CA GLN A 164 -19.99 -7.51 15.91
C GLN A 164 -19.63 -6.12 15.40
N SER A 165 -20.62 -5.25 15.26
CA SER A 165 -20.38 -3.81 15.04
C SER A 165 -20.03 -3.15 16.36
N LEU A 166 -18.98 -2.33 16.36
CA LEU A 166 -18.50 -1.57 17.51
C LEU A 166 -18.49 -0.09 17.17
N GLU A 167 -18.57 0.74 18.23
CA GLU A 167 -18.44 2.19 18.08
C GLU A 167 -16.98 2.60 18.24
N ILE A 168 -16.53 3.50 17.38
CA ILE A 168 -15.25 4.20 17.50
C ILE A 168 -15.52 5.70 17.39
N PRO A 169 -14.94 6.55 18.27
CA PRO A 169 -15.26 7.99 18.30
C PRO A 169 -14.99 8.73 16.99
N VAL A 170 -13.93 8.32 16.28
CA VAL A 170 -13.50 8.92 15.01
C VAL A 170 -13.05 7.79 14.09
N ALA A 171 -13.38 7.88 12.80
CA ALA A 171 -12.98 6.87 11.80
C ALA A 171 -11.46 6.66 11.80
N PRO A 172 -10.98 5.41 11.85
CA PRO A 172 -9.55 5.13 11.85
C PRO A 172 -8.97 5.26 10.45
N ALA A 173 -7.81 5.89 10.33
CA ALA A 173 -6.96 5.84 9.15
C ALA A 173 -6.13 4.55 9.11
N SER A 174 -5.68 4.08 10.28
CA SER A 174 -4.92 2.84 10.44
C SER A 174 -5.29 2.17 11.76
N LEU A 175 -5.27 0.85 11.78
CA LEU A 175 -5.45 0.00 12.96
C LEU A 175 -4.22 -0.90 13.13
N ALA A 176 -3.76 -1.06 14.36
CA ALA A 176 -2.71 -2.03 14.70
C ALA A 176 -3.04 -2.70 16.03
N ILE A 177 -2.85 -4.02 16.10
CA ILE A 177 -3.08 -4.83 17.31
C ILE A 177 -1.75 -5.40 17.77
N SER A 178 -1.43 -5.23 19.04
CA SER A 178 -0.23 -5.78 19.68
C SER A 178 -0.29 -7.33 19.62
N PRO A 179 0.85 -7.98 19.28
CA PRO A 179 0.84 -9.38 18.89
C PRO A 179 0.45 -10.36 20.03
N GLN A 180 0.68 -10.03 21.29
CA GLN A 180 0.36 -10.90 22.42
C GLN A 180 -0.65 -10.27 23.39
N THR A 181 -0.55 -8.97 23.70
CA THR A 181 -1.46 -8.32 24.64
C THR A 181 -2.82 -7.98 24.03
N GLY A 182 -2.89 -7.85 22.70
CA GLY A 182 -4.12 -7.48 22.01
C GLY A 182 -4.50 -6.00 22.17
N THR A 183 -3.58 -5.16 22.68
CA THR A 183 -3.78 -3.72 22.73
C THR A 183 -3.91 -3.16 21.32
N VAL A 184 -4.96 -2.39 21.08
CA VAL A 184 -5.26 -1.78 19.78
C VAL A 184 -4.85 -0.32 19.79
N LEU A 185 -4.14 0.10 18.76
CA LEU A 185 -3.90 1.50 18.43
C LEU A 185 -4.65 1.84 17.13
N ALA A 186 -5.27 3.00 17.12
CA ALA A 186 -5.94 3.55 15.94
C ALA A 186 -5.50 4.99 15.71
N THR A 187 -4.97 5.27 14.52
CA THR A 187 -4.73 6.65 14.09
C THR A 187 -6.01 7.22 13.51
N THR A 188 -6.32 8.47 13.83
CA THR A 188 -7.49 9.17 13.34
C THR A 188 -7.14 10.59 12.90
N GLU A 189 -8.07 11.29 12.26
CA GLU A 189 -7.89 12.70 11.88
C GLU A 189 -7.74 13.65 13.09
N THR A 190 -8.16 13.24 14.30
CA THR A 190 -8.11 14.04 15.51
C THR A 190 -7.03 13.61 16.51
N GLY A 191 -6.30 12.53 16.23
CA GLY A 191 -5.25 12.00 17.09
C GLY A 191 -5.23 10.48 17.16
N MET A 192 -4.55 9.94 18.16
CA MET A 192 -4.43 8.51 18.39
C MET A 192 -5.40 8.03 19.45
N LEU A 193 -6.02 6.90 19.19
CA LEU A 193 -6.90 6.20 20.12
C LEU A 193 -6.26 4.87 20.54
N ARG A 194 -6.50 4.44 21.77
CA ARG A 194 -6.11 3.12 22.29
C ARG A 194 -7.31 2.40 22.87
N SER A 195 -7.39 1.09 22.61
CA SER A 195 -8.32 0.16 23.23
C SER A 195 -7.56 -1.03 23.81
N THR A 196 -7.96 -1.49 24.99
CA THR A 196 -7.43 -2.72 25.65
C THR A 196 -8.47 -3.83 25.75
N ASP A 197 -9.63 -3.62 25.15
CA ASP A 197 -10.78 -4.53 25.16
C ASP A 197 -11.29 -4.86 23.75
N HIS A 198 -10.33 -4.99 22.81
CA HIS A 198 -10.58 -5.37 21.42
C HIS A 198 -11.56 -4.43 20.71
N GLY A 199 -11.41 -3.10 20.94
CA GLY A 199 -12.17 -2.06 20.26
C GLY A 199 -13.53 -1.74 20.90
N ALA A 200 -13.87 -2.33 22.06
CA ALA A 200 -15.15 -2.06 22.72
C ALA A 200 -15.18 -0.67 23.39
N THR A 201 -14.05 -0.23 23.96
CA THR A 201 -13.89 1.12 24.49
C THR A 201 -12.56 1.76 24.04
N TRP A 202 -12.53 3.09 23.99
CA TRP A 202 -11.40 3.85 23.45
C TRP A 202 -10.98 4.98 24.39
N THR A 203 -9.67 5.18 24.52
CA THR A 203 -9.06 6.33 25.19
C THR A 203 -8.19 7.09 24.20
N THR A 204 -8.25 8.43 24.27
CA THR A 204 -7.36 9.28 23.47
C THR A 204 -5.98 9.31 24.10
N LEU A 205 -4.94 9.21 23.27
CA LEU A 205 -3.55 9.34 23.67
C LEU A 205 -2.97 10.68 23.23
N ASP A 206 -2.13 11.25 24.08
CA ASP A 206 -1.35 12.43 23.72
C ASP A 206 -0.16 12.01 22.85
N THR A 207 -0.02 12.65 21.69
CA THR A 207 1.09 12.40 20.77
C THR A 207 1.71 13.72 20.33
N PRO A 208 3.03 13.78 20.08
CA PRO A 208 3.73 15.02 19.70
C PRO A 208 3.19 15.66 18.42
N GLN A 209 2.61 14.85 17.52
CA GLN A 209 1.99 15.28 16.27
C GLN A 209 0.95 14.24 15.81
N LEU A 210 0.13 14.60 14.83
CA LEU A 210 -0.79 13.66 14.20
C LEU A 210 -0.01 12.58 13.43
N MET A 211 -0.48 11.35 13.57
CA MET A 211 -0.01 10.18 12.84
C MET A 211 -1.13 9.65 11.94
N HIS A 212 -0.77 9.20 10.75
CA HIS A 212 -1.72 8.57 9.81
C HIS A 212 -1.54 7.05 9.70
N LEU A 213 -0.37 6.52 10.10
CA LEU A 213 -0.11 5.09 10.17
C LEU A 213 0.49 4.73 11.53
N VAL A 214 0.21 3.50 11.98
CA VAL A 214 0.78 2.92 13.20
C VAL A 214 0.99 1.42 13.00
N ALA A 215 2.06 0.88 13.56
CA ALA A 215 2.39 -0.55 13.56
C ALA A 215 3.06 -0.92 14.89
N TRP A 216 2.81 -2.14 15.37
CA TRP A 216 3.51 -2.73 16.51
C TRP A 216 4.76 -3.48 16.04
N ALA A 217 5.88 -3.26 16.71
CA ALA A 217 7.09 -4.06 16.55
C ALA A 217 7.10 -5.25 17.52
N ASP A 218 6.60 -5.04 18.73
CA ASP A 218 6.33 -6.04 19.77
C ASP A 218 5.23 -5.51 20.72
N ASP A 219 5.03 -6.13 21.90
CA ASP A 219 3.98 -5.73 22.84
C ASP A 219 4.20 -4.39 23.55
N THR A 220 5.42 -3.88 23.53
CA THR A 220 5.81 -2.63 24.21
C THR A 220 6.19 -1.56 23.20
N THR A 221 6.66 -1.95 22.03
CA THR A 221 7.24 -1.06 21.03
C THR A 221 6.29 -0.88 19.86
N ALA A 222 5.90 0.35 19.62
CA ALA A 222 5.12 0.75 18.45
C ALA A 222 5.81 1.85 17.66
N VAL A 223 5.58 1.86 16.33
CA VAL A 223 6.08 2.88 15.42
C VAL A 223 4.91 3.55 14.73
N GLY A 224 4.94 4.87 14.63
CA GLY A 224 3.97 5.68 13.91
C GLY A 224 4.61 6.49 12.79
N ALA A 225 3.87 6.76 11.74
CA ALA A 225 4.26 7.72 10.70
C ALA A 225 3.44 9.00 10.85
N GLY A 226 4.14 10.09 11.15
CA GLY A 226 3.56 11.41 11.33
C GLY A 226 3.21 12.08 10.01
N THR A 227 2.20 12.95 10.04
CA THR A 227 1.76 13.72 8.85
C THR A 227 2.83 14.72 8.37
N GLU A 228 3.77 15.08 9.23
CA GLU A 228 4.91 15.96 8.91
C GLU A 228 6.14 15.17 8.40
N GLY A 229 5.98 13.85 8.20
CA GLY A 229 7.01 12.97 7.65
C GLY A 229 8.03 12.46 8.68
N HIS A 230 7.81 12.68 9.99
CA HIS A 230 8.62 12.09 11.04
C HIS A 230 8.12 10.68 11.38
N LEU A 231 9.06 9.81 11.78
CA LEU A 231 8.71 8.60 12.52
C LEU A 231 8.56 8.93 13.98
N LEU A 232 7.59 8.28 14.61
CA LEU A 232 7.39 8.34 16.05
C LEU A 232 7.56 6.95 16.62
N THR A 233 8.21 6.83 17.77
CA THR A 233 8.42 5.55 18.44
C THR A 233 7.90 5.65 19.87
N SER A 234 7.15 4.64 20.26
CA SER A 234 6.81 4.36 21.66
C SER A 234 7.52 3.09 22.09
N THR A 235 8.00 3.03 23.33
CA THR A 235 8.60 1.83 23.96
C THR A 235 7.87 1.44 25.25
N ASP A 236 6.70 2.01 25.48
CA ASP A 236 5.87 1.84 26.68
C ASP A 236 4.40 1.54 26.34
N ALA A 237 4.21 0.71 25.34
CA ALA A 237 2.89 0.27 24.86
C ALA A 237 1.97 1.43 24.40
N GLY A 238 2.56 2.48 23.85
CA GLY A 238 1.83 3.64 23.31
C GLY A 238 1.54 4.73 24.31
N ASP A 239 2.04 4.66 25.56
CA ASP A 239 1.81 5.69 26.58
C ASP A 239 2.53 6.99 26.25
N THR A 240 3.79 6.91 25.79
CA THR A 240 4.56 8.06 25.35
C THR A 240 5.19 7.85 23.97
N TRP A 241 5.39 8.94 23.24
CA TRP A 241 5.89 8.91 21.87
C TRP A 241 7.04 9.91 21.69
N THR A 242 8.09 9.47 21.00
CA THR A 242 9.24 10.30 20.65
C THR A 242 9.34 10.39 19.13
N ALA A 243 9.38 11.61 18.61
CA ALA A 243 9.58 11.86 17.19
C ALA A 243 11.07 11.74 16.82
N SER A 244 11.34 11.26 15.61
CA SER A 244 12.70 11.26 15.03
C SER A 244 13.21 12.67 14.82
N ASP A 245 14.52 12.89 14.98
CA ASP A 245 15.16 14.20 14.79
C ASP A 245 14.98 14.77 13.38
N ARG A 246 14.87 13.89 12.39
CA ARG A 246 14.74 14.25 10.97
C ARG A 246 13.54 13.57 10.34
N PRO A 247 12.80 14.27 9.47
CA PRO A 247 11.77 13.64 8.71
C PRO A 247 12.36 12.63 7.72
N VAL A 248 11.69 11.51 7.55
CA VAL A 248 12.01 10.49 6.54
C VAL A 248 11.19 10.68 5.25
N GLY A 249 10.11 11.47 5.33
CA GLY A 249 9.13 11.70 4.27
C GLY A 249 7.76 11.11 4.62
N THR A 250 6.74 11.50 3.86
CA THR A 250 5.38 10.99 4.07
C THR A 250 5.29 9.55 3.59
N ALA A 251 5.10 8.62 4.52
CA ALA A 251 4.95 7.20 4.21
C ALA A 251 3.52 6.90 3.72
N SER A 252 3.40 6.06 2.69
CA SER A 252 2.11 5.52 2.22
C SER A 252 1.78 4.17 2.86
N ALA A 253 2.78 3.45 3.36
CA ALA A 253 2.61 2.22 4.11
C ALA A 253 3.70 2.11 5.19
N LEU A 254 3.34 1.48 6.30
CA LEU A 254 4.21 1.29 7.47
C LEU A 254 4.04 -0.14 7.99
N GLY A 255 5.16 -0.80 8.25
CA GLY A 255 5.27 -1.99 9.06
C GLY A 255 6.31 -1.79 10.14
N ALA A 256 6.28 -2.61 11.18
CA ALA A 256 7.30 -2.60 12.23
C ALA A 256 7.64 -4.04 12.66
N GLY A 257 8.82 -4.21 13.21
CA GLY A 257 9.29 -5.48 13.73
C GLY A 257 10.55 -5.32 14.56
N ILE A 258 10.98 -6.44 15.16
CA ILE A 258 12.26 -6.52 15.85
C ILE A 258 13.18 -7.36 14.96
N THR A 259 14.36 -6.83 14.69
CA THR A 259 15.40 -7.52 13.93
C THR A 259 16.11 -8.59 14.80
N ASP A 260 16.86 -9.50 14.18
CA ASP A 260 17.59 -10.59 14.88
C ASP A 260 18.59 -10.06 15.93
N ASP A 261 19.10 -8.85 15.75
CA ASP A 261 19.98 -8.16 16.71
C ASP A 261 19.22 -7.34 17.77
N GLY A 262 17.90 -7.48 17.83
CA GLY A 262 17.04 -6.86 18.84
C GLY A 262 16.75 -5.38 18.62
N GLN A 263 17.02 -4.85 17.42
CA GLN A 263 16.71 -3.47 17.09
C GLN A 263 15.28 -3.33 16.56
N THR A 264 14.62 -2.23 16.87
CA THR A 264 13.34 -1.89 16.25
C THR A 264 13.56 -1.48 14.80
N GLU A 265 12.89 -2.19 13.90
CA GLU A 265 12.86 -1.89 12.46
C GLU A 265 11.53 -1.26 12.09
N ALA A 266 11.56 -0.18 11.33
CA ALA A 266 10.40 0.37 10.64
C ALA A 266 10.54 0.09 9.13
N LEU A 267 9.53 -0.52 8.55
CA LEU A 267 9.40 -0.76 7.13
C LEU A 267 8.52 0.33 6.54
N LEU A 268 8.99 1.01 5.50
CA LEU A 268 8.32 2.19 4.95
C LEU A 268 8.20 2.12 3.44
N VAL A 269 7.09 2.63 2.92
CA VAL A 269 6.97 3.03 1.52
C VAL A 269 6.80 4.54 1.45
N ILE A 270 7.75 5.22 0.81
CA ILE A 270 7.76 6.67 0.62
C ILE A 270 7.80 6.96 -0.87
N GLY A 271 6.73 7.53 -1.42
CA GLY A 271 6.58 7.70 -2.86
C GLY A 271 6.59 6.34 -3.58
N SER A 272 7.64 6.08 -4.38
CA SER A 272 7.84 4.80 -5.09
C SER A 272 8.98 3.96 -4.49
N THR A 273 9.49 4.33 -3.32
CA THR A 273 10.64 3.67 -2.68
C THR A 273 10.19 2.95 -1.43
N ALA A 274 10.48 1.64 -1.37
CA ALA A 274 10.40 0.90 -0.10
C ALA A 274 11.75 1.03 0.62
N ALA A 275 11.72 1.23 1.92
CA ALA A 275 12.90 1.34 2.76
C ALA A 275 12.66 0.66 4.10
N ALA A 276 13.72 0.04 4.66
CA ALA A 276 13.77 -0.32 6.06
C ALA A 276 14.68 0.66 6.78
N THR A 277 14.27 1.14 7.93
CA THR A 277 15.08 2.01 8.78
C THR A 277 14.99 1.53 10.22
N SER A 278 16.11 1.58 10.94
CA SER A 278 16.05 1.44 12.40
C SER A 278 15.50 2.74 12.99
N THR A 279 14.77 2.66 14.09
CA THR A 279 14.28 3.84 14.83
C THR A 279 15.42 4.69 15.40
N THR A 280 16.65 4.16 15.43
CA THR A 280 17.88 4.86 15.82
C THR A 280 18.56 5.61 14.67
N GLY A 281 18.00 5.63 13.47
CA GLY A 281 18.42 6.53 12.39
C GLY A 281 19.38 5.97 11.35
N ALA A 282 19.74 4.68 11.36
CA ALA A 282 20.50 4.05 10.28
C ALA A 282 19.54 3.50 9.20
N SER A 283 19.28 4.28 8.16
CA SER A 283 18.46 3.82 7.03
C SER A 283 19.27 2.89 6.10
N ARG A 284 18.71 1.74 5.78
CA ARG A 284 19.14 0.93 4.63
C ARG A 284 18.11 1.15 3.53
N PRO A 285 18.45 1.86 2.45
CA PRO A 285 17.54 1.99 1.32
C PRO A 285 17.39 0.63 0.63
N TRP A 286 16.15 0.22 0.41
CA TRP A 286 15.82 -0.88 -0.47
C TRP A 286 15.72 -0.38 -1.91
N PRO A 287 15.82 -1.28 -2.89
CA PRO A 287 15.68 -0.89 -4.28
C PRO A 287 14.33 -0.22 -4.51
N THR A 288 14.34 0.82 -5.30
CA THR A 288 13.16 1.57 -5.70
C THR A 288 12.12 0.61 -6.28
N VAL A 289 10.90 0.63 -5.79
CA VAL A 289 9.79 -0.21 -6.24
C VAL A 289 9.53 -0.08 -7.77
N ARG A 290 10.09 0.96 -8.39
CA ARG A 290 10.00 1.23 -9.84
C ARG A 290 11.16 0.69 -10.69
N GLU A 291 12.32 0.35 -10.14
CA GLU A 291 13.55 0.23 -10.95
C GLU A 291 14.03 -1.18 -11.30
N ARG A 292 13.34 -2.24 -10.90
CA ARG A 292 13.75 -3.59 -11.30
C ARG A 292 12.70 -4.32 -12.13
N VAL A 293 12.35 -3.72 -13.24
CA VAL A 293 11.81 -4.44 -14.38
C VAL A 293 12.76 -4.22 -15.55
N GLY A 294 13.81 -5.04 -15.61
CA GLY A 294 14.62 -5.26 -16.80
C GLY A 294 15.71 -4.25 -17.09
N CYS A 295 16.93 -4.55 -16.67
CA CYS A 295 18.13 -4.39 -17.47
C CYS A 295 19.20 -5.39 -16.97
N SER A 296 19.15 -6.60 -17.49
CA SER A 296 20.35 -7.42 -17.62
C SER A 296 21.13 -6.84 -18.80
N CYS A 297 22.08 -5.95 -18.54
CA CYS A 297 23.12 -5.65 -19.51
C CYS A 297 24.22 -6.68 -19.32
N ASP A 298 24.18 -7.73 -20.14
CA ASP A 298 25.31 -8.61 -20.38
C ASP A 298 26.53 -7.76 -20.72
N ARG A 299 27.56 -7.84 -19.91
CA ARG A 299 28.91 -7.43 -20.30
C ARG A 299 29.43 -8.49 -21.23
N GLU A 300 29.35 -8.24 -22.51
CA GLU A 300 30.11 -9.00 -23.49
C GLU A 300 31.61 -8.84 -23.23
N HIS A 301 32.26 -10.01 -23.11
CA HIS A 301 33.67 -10.21 -23.22
C HIS A 301 34.18 -9.62 -24.54
N GLN A 302 35.18 -8.75 -24.48
CA GLN A 302 36.10 -8.56 -25.60
C GLN A 302 37.17 -9.63 -25.56
N PRO A 303 37.40 -10.39 -26.67
CA PRO A 303 38.63 -11.12 -26.86
C PRO A 303 39.74 -10.20 -27.37
N GLU A 304 40.95 -10.51 -26.98
CA GLU A 304 42.22 -9.91 -27.44
C GLU A 304 42.43 -9.98 -28.95
#